data_1925bb8386587a97dc9ad2c70d79a190
#
_entry.id   1925bb8386587a97dc9ad2c70d79a190
#
_cell.length_a   1.000
_cell.length_b   1.000
_cell.length_c   1.000
_cell.angle_alpha   90.00
_cell.angle_beta   90.00
_cell.angle_gamma   90.00
#
_symmetry.space_group_name_H-M   'P 1'
#
loop_
_entity.id
_entity.type
_entity.pdbx_description
1 polymer ?
#
loop_
_entity_poly.entity_id
_entity_poly.type
_entity_poly.pdbx_seq_one_letter_code
_entity_poly.pdbx_strand_id
1 'polypeptide(L)'
;MVRWFFLLFYVGFSTLQSAQADTVKLTSLLWPPYAGYQLVQEGASVAVARAAFARMDQQLIVDFYPWSRAIKLASMSSSDYIGYFPEYYFETDKFIFSKPIGIGPLGIVEQKSHPISWLHLTDLNRYTLGVVKDYVNTDSLDLMIVSGNQPVEMATSDEQNIRKVAAGRIDGAVIDINVLHYLLKQPHLQPLADKLQVNRQLIANKQLYVAFRNTEEGRRWRDTEESPDDFQINH
;
A
#
# COMPACT_ATOMS: atom_id res chain seq x y z
N MET A 1 -23.26 -68.90 -42.28
CA MET A 1 -22.24 -67.87 -42.29
C MET A 1 -22.78 -66.66 -41.49
N VAL A 2 -22.40 -66.49 -40.21
CA VAL A 2 -22.84 -65.42 -39.34
C VAL A 2 -21.66 -64.45 -39.18
N ARG A 3 -21.80 -63.20 -39.71
CA ARG A 3 -20.80 -62.14 -39.60
C ARG A 3 -21.06 -61.38 -38.31
N TRP A 4 -20.15 -61.45 -37.34
CA TRP A 4 -20.14 -60.63 -36.12
C TRP A 4 -19.52 -59.28 -36.47
N PHE A 5 -20.29 -58.19 -36.26
CA PHE A 5 -19.80 -56.80 -36.27
C PHE A 5 -19.34 -56.43 -34.86
N PHE A 6 -18.04 -56.25 -34.67
CA PHE A 6 -17.50 -55.62 -33.45
C PHE A 6 -17.60 -54.10 -33.58
N LEU A 7 -18.49 -53.48 -32.81
CA LEU A 7 -18.53 -52.02 -32.61
C LEU A 7 -17.49 -51.68 -31.54
N LEU A 8 -16.36 -51.06 -31.94
CA LEU A 8 -15.38 -50.44 -31.05
C LEU A 8 -15.94 -49.13 -30.54
N PHE A 9 -16.31 -49.09 -29.26
CA PHE A 9 -16.69 -47.88 -28.54
C PHE A 9 -15.40 -47.13 -28.16
N TYR A 10 -15.07 -46.04 -28.85
CA TYR A 10 -13.96 -45.15 -28.51
C TYR A 10 -14.43 -44.24 -27.40
N VAL A 11 -14.11 -44.57 -26.14
CA VAL A 11 -14.32 -43.69 -25.01
C VAL A 11 -13.20 -42.65 -25.03
N GLY A 12 -13.50 -41.45 -25.53
CA GLY A 12 -12.62 -40.31 -25.48
C GLY A 12 -12.44 -39.85 -24.03
N PHE A 13 -11.30 -40.17 -23.46
CA PHE A 13 -10.90 -39.66 -22.14
C PHE A 13 -10.51 -38.17 -22.34
N SER A 14 -11.46 -37.25 -22.14
CA SER A 14 -11.16 -35.81 -22.03
C SER A 14 -10.36 -35.59 -20.75
N THR A 15 -9.04 -35.41 -20.85
CA THR A 15 -8.21 -34.95 -19.74
C THR A 15 -8.65 -33.51 -19.41
N LEU A 16 -9.39 -33.34 -18.32
CA LEU A 16 -9.60 -32.06 -17.71
C LEU A 16 -8.21 -31.55 -17.23
N GLN A 17 -7.57 -30.74 -18.06
CA GLN A 17 -6.38 -30.04 -17.70
C GLN A 17 -6.81 -28.95 -16.70
N SER A 18 -6.59 -29.23 -15.42
CA SER A 18 -6.77 -28.18 -14.37
C SER A 18 -5.86 -27.03 -14.75
N ALA A 19 -6.42 -25.91 -15.16
CA ALA A 19 -5.67 -24.67 -15.27
C ALA A 19 -5.13 -24.37 -13.86
N GLN A 20 -3.84 -24.55 -13.66
CA GLN A 20 -3.19 -24.17 -12.41
C GLN A 20 -3.17 -22.65 -12.38
N ALA A 21 -3.85 -22.07 -11.41
CA ALA A 21 -3.80 -20.61 -11.20
C ALA A 21 -2.34 -20.19 -11.04
N ASP A 22 -1.89 -19.26 -11.86
CA ASP A 22 -0.57 -18.66 -11.69
C ASP A 22 -0.52 -17.94 -10.34
N THR A 23 0.60 -18.01 -9.67
CA THR A 23 0.79 -17.36 -8.37
C THR A 23 1.54 -16.06 -8.54
N VAL A 24 0.93 -14.97 -8.10
CA VAL A 24 1.51 -13.64 -8.10
C VAL A 24 2.04 -13.31 -6.70
N LYS A 25 3.28 -12.83 -6.59
CA LYS A 25 3.89 -12.46 -5.32
C LYS A 25 4.14 -10.96 -5.25
N LEU A 26 3.61 -10.32 -4.22
CA LEU A 26 3.84 -8.92 -3.89
C LEU A 26 4.41 -8.79 -2.48
N THR A 27 5.22 -7.76 -2.26
CA THR A 27 5.64 -7.38 -0.91
C THR A 27 4.77 -6.28 -0.35
N SER A 28 4.65 -6.24 0.96
CA SER A 28 3.93 -5.21 1.71
C SER A 28 4.63 -4.90 3.02
N LEU A 29 4.06 -3.98 3.80
CA LEU A 29 4.50 -3.62 5.14
C LEU A 29 3.36 -3.82 6.14
N LEU A 30 3.68 -3.73 7.44
CA LEU A 30 2.65 -3.62 8.48
C LEU A 30 2.20 -2.17 8.56
N TRP A 31 1.07 -1.86 7.94
CA TRP A 31 0.49 -0.51 7.87
C TRP A 31 -1.04 -0.56 8.05
N PRO A 32 -1.48 -0.88 9.26
CA PRO A 32 -2.90 -1.02 9.54
C PRO A 32 -3.64 0.33 9.45
N PRO A 33 -4.89 0.36 8.96
CA PRO A 33 -5.77 -0.77 8.65
C PRO A 33 -5.62 -1.32 7.22
N TYR A 34 -4.66 -0.85 6.44
CA TYR A 34 -4.54 -1.17 5.01
C TYR A 34 -3.87 -2.52 4.75
N ALA A 35 -2.80 -2.82 5.49
CA ALA A 35 -2.01 -4.02 5.29
C ALA A 35 -1.43 -4.53 6.63
N GLY A 36 -1.46 -5.87 6.85
CA GLY A 36 -0.90 -6.51 8.04
C GLY A 36 -1.47 -7.88 8.32
N TYR A 37 -0.60 -8.85 8.57
CA TYR A 37 -0.95 -10.27 8.75
C TYR A 37 -1.92 -10.55 9.92
N GLN A 38 -2.08 -9.60 10.87
CA GLN A 38 -3.01 -9.75 12.01
C GLN A 38 -4.39 -9.16 11.73
N LEU A 39 -4.58 -8.50 10.60
CA LEU A 39 -5.85 -7.88 10.22
C LEU A 39 -6.79 -8.89 9.56
N VAL A 40 -8.09 -8.61 9.63
CA VAL A 40 -9.09 -9.34 8.84
C VAL A 40 -8.73 -9.22 7.36
N GLN A 41 -8.65 -10.37 6.67
CA GLN A 41 -8.18 -10.45 5.26
C GLN A 41 -6.82 -9.77 5.01
N GLU A 42 -5.99 -9.70 6.04
CA GLU A 42 -4.68 -9.02 6.02
C GLU A 42 -4.74 -7.51 5.74
N GLY A 43 -5.91 -6.89 5.85
CA GLY A 43 -6.14 -5.46 5.72
C GLY A 43 -6.85 -5.05 4.43
N ALA A 44 -7.36 -3.82 4.42
CA ALA A 44 -8.25 -3.33 3.37
C ALA A 44 -7.60 -3.37 1.97
N SER A 45 -6.36 -2.89 1.83
CA SER A 45 -5.66 -2.89 0.55
C SER A 45 -5.31 -4.32 0.08
N VAL A 46 -4.96 -5.21 1.03
CA VAL A 46 -4.69 -6.63 0.71
C VAL A 46 -5.96 -7.32 0.24
N ALA A 47 -7.09 -7.06 0.90
CA ALA A 47 -8.39 -7.63 0.52
C ALA A 47 -8.79 -7.22 -0.91
N VAL A 48 -8.63 -5.92 -1.25
CA VAL A 48 -8.93 -5.40 -2.59
C VAL A 48 -8.01 -6.02 -3.64
N ALA A 49 -6.70 -5.99 -3.42
CA ALA A 49 -5.74 -6.58 -4.35
C ALA A 49 -6.00 -8.09 -4.56
N ARG A 50 -6.23 -8.83 -3.47
CA ARG A 50 -6.52 -10.28 -3.56
C ARG A 50 -7.81 -10.56 -4.34
N ALA A 51 -8.85 -9.74 -4.14
CA ALA A 51 -10.11 -9.86 -4.87
C ALA A 51 -9.92 -9.56 -6.37
N ALA A 52 -9.07 -8.57 -6.72
CA ALA A 52 -8.76 -8.26 -8.11
C ALA A 52 -8.04 -9.43 -8.80
N PHE A 53 -6.99 -10.00 -8.18
CA PHE A 53 -6.28 -11.15 -8.74
C PHE A 53 -7.15 -12.41 -8.82
N ALA A 54 -8.02 -12.66 -7.83
CA ALA A 54 -8.93 -13.79 -7.84
C ALA A 54 -9.94 -13.76 -9.00
N ARG A 55 -10.37 -12.57 -9.45
CA ARG A 55 -11.24 -12.42 -10.64
C ARG A 55 -10.57 -12.85 -11.95
N MET A 56 -9.26 -12.92 -11.94
CA MET A 56 -8.44 -13.32 -13.07
C MET A 56 -7.96 -14.79 -12.94
N ASP A 57 -8.59 -15.56 -12.05
CA ASP A 57 -8.19 -16.92 -11.70
C ASP A 57 -6.72 -17.01 -11.22
N GLN A 58 -6.22 -15.94 -10.56
CA GLN A 58 -4.86 -15.86 -10.05
C GLN A 58 -4.84 -15.87 -8.52
N GLN A 59 -3.80 -16.45 -7.93
CA GLN A 59 -3.58 -16.44 -6.50
C GLN A 59 -2.56 -15.36 -6.13
N LEU A 60 -2.94 -14.40 -5.27
CA LEU A 60 -2.04 -13.40 -4.71
C LEU A 60 -1.44 -13.88 -3.38
N ILE A 61 -0.11 -13.94 -3.31
CA ILE A 61 0.68 -14.11 -2.09
C ILE A 61 1.25 -12.76 -1.71
N VAL A 62 1.06 -12.37 -0.44
CA VAL A 62 1.59 -11.11 0.12
C VAL A 62 2.52 -11.43 1.27
N ASP A 63 3.77 -10.98 1.16
CA ASP A 63 4.77 -11.13 2.21
C ASP A 63 5.10 -9.77 2.82
N PHE A 64 5.11 -9.71 4.16
CA PHE A 64 5.27 -8.47 4.91
C PHE A 64 6.72 -8.28 5.37
N TYR A 65 7.28 -7.11 5.07
CA TYR A 65 8.65 -6.70 5.42
C TYR A 65 8.69 -5.27 5.94
N PRO A 66 9.76 -4.85 6.63
CA PRO A 66 10.05 -3.42 6.79
C PRO A 66 10.07 -2.72 5.43
N TRP A 67 9.51 -1.51 5.36
CA TRP A 67 9.18 -0.85 4.08
C TRP A 67 10.34 -0.78 3.09
N SER A 68 11.49 -0.26 3.52
CA SER A 68 12.69 -0.21 2.66
C SER A 68 13.07 -1.57 2.09
N ARG A 69 12.84 -2.66 2.83
CA ARG A 69 13.10 -4.03 2.37
C ARG A 69 12.03 -4.49 1.38
N ALA A 70 10.77 -4.15 1.62
CA ALA A 70 9.68 -4.48 0.71
C ALA A 70 9.92 -3.87 -0.68
N ILE A 71 10.22 -2.56 -0.74
CA ILE A 71 10.58 -1.85 -1.99
C ILE A 71 11.81 -2.48 -2.66
N LYS A 72 12.87 -2.75 -1.86
CA LYS A 72 14.10 -3.33 -2.38
C LYS A 72 13.86 -4.69 -3.04
N LEU A 73 13.12 -5.59 -2.38
CA LEU A 73 12.80 -6.91 -2.91
C LEU A 73 11.97 -6.80 -4.19
N ALA A 74 10.96 -5.92 -4.21
CA ALA A 74 10.13 -5.69 -5.39
C ALA A 74 10.92 -5.10 -6.59
N SER A 75 11.98 -4.32 -6.33
CA SER A 75 12.80 -3.69 -7.37
C SER A 75 13.84 -4.61 -8.01
N MET A 76 14.18 -5.74 -7.36
CA MET A 76 15.23 -6.64 -7.81
C MET A 76 14.72 -7.58 -8.91
N SER A 77 15.40 -7.61 -10.08
CA SER A 77 15.05 -8.52 -11.19
C SER A 77 15.21 -10.02 -10.84
N SER A 78 16.06 -10.33 -9.87
CA SER A 78 16.27 -11.70 -9.36
C SER A 78 15.26 -12.13 -8.31
N SER A 79 14.32 -11.26 -7.94
CA SER A 79 13.30 -11.54 -6.94
C SER A 79 12.05 -12.11 -7.60
N ASP A 80 11.38 -13.04 -6.92
CA ASP A 80 10.07 -13.56 -7.33
C ASP A 80 8.93 -12.53 -7.14
N TYR A 81 9.19 -11.45 -6.42
CA TYR A 81 8.20 -10.39 -6.23
C TYR A 81 8.17 -9.47 -7.45
N ILE A 82 6.98 -9.24 -7.97
CA ILE A 82 6.76 -8.39 -9.14
C ILE A 82 6.39 -6.96 -8.81
N GLY A 83 6.19 -6.65 -7.53
CA GLY A 83 5.79 -5.33 -7.07
C GLY A 83 5.61 -5.27 -5.56
N TYR A 84 5.10 -4.15 -5.08
CA TYR A 84 4.82 -3.89 -3.68
C TYR A 84 3.60 -2.98 -3.51
N PHE A 85 2.99 -2.98 -2.34
CA PHE A 85 1.83 -2.14 -2.02
C PHE A 85 1.54 -2.08 -0.50
N PRO A 86 0.64 -1.19 -0.01
CA PRO A 86 0.06 -0.08 -0.73
C PRO A 86 1.06 1.07 -0.87
N GLU A 87 1.02 1.79 -1.99
CA GLU A 87 1.90 2.92 -2.23
C GLU A 87 1.11 4.13 -2.73
N TYR A 88 1.58 5.32 -2.46
CA TYR A 88 1.11 6.54 -3.09
C TYR A 88 1.77 6.70 -4.46
N TYR A 89 1.06 7.29 -5.41
CA TYR A 89 1.65 7.58 -6.72
C TYR A 89 2.82 8.57 -6.60
N PHE A 90 3.89 8.29 -7.31
CA PHE A 90 5.03 9.18 -7.54
C PHE A 90 5.64 8.88 -8.92
N GLU A 91 6.32 9.86 -9.51
CA GLU A 91 6.99 9.67 -10.79
C GLU A 91 8.23 8.79 -10.65
N THR A 92 8.30 7.74 -11.46
CA THR A 92 9.42 6.78 -11.47
C THR A 92 9.45 6.00 -12.78
N ASP A 93 10.66 5.63 -13.20
CA ASP A 93 10.90 4.70 -14.32
C ASP A 93 10.97 3.23 -13.88
N LYS A 94 11.09 2.99 -12.57
CA LYS A 94 11.26 1.64 -11.99
C LYS A 94 9.96 0.90 -11.78
N PHE A 95 8.87 1.62 -11.55
CA PHE A 95 7.57 1.05 -11.24
C PHE A 95 6.46 1.66 -12.10
N ILE A 96 5.43 0.88 -12.31
CA ILE A 96 4.16 1.30 -12.92
C ILE A 96 3.04 0.99 -11.96
N PHE A 97 2.04 1.85 -11.90
CA PHE A 97 0.99 1.77 -10.90
C PHE A 97 -0.29 1.17 -11.45
N SER A 98 -1.00 0.42 -10.61
CA SER A 98 -2.36 -0.08 -10.86
C SER A 98 -3.38 1.06 -10.93
N LYS A 99 -4.65 0.72 -11.13
CA LYS A 99 -5.76 1.58 -10.70
C LYS A 99 -5.74 1.74 -9.18
N PRO A 100 -6.39 2.79 -8.64
CA PRO A 100 -6.46 2.97 -7.19
C PRO A 100 -7.13 1.78 -6.48
N ILE A 101 -6.48 1.27 -5.44
CA ILE A 101 -6.99 0.20 -4.56
C ILE A 101 -7.50 0.73 -3.22
N GLY A 102 -7.46 2.04 -3.01
CA GLY A 102 -7.89 2.68 -1.78
C GLY A 102 -7.58 4.17 -1.73
N ILE A 103 -7.93 4.78 -0.61
CA ILE A 103 -7.70 6.20 -0.34
C ILE A 103 -7.04 6.32 1.03
N GLY A 104 -6.04 7.20 1.14
CA GLY A 104 -5.34 7.55 2.37
C GLY A 104 -5.30 9.06 2.56
N PRO A 105 -6.00 9.63 3.57
CA PRO A 105 -5.89 11.04 3.88
C PRO A 105 -4.56 11.31 4.61
N LEU A 106 -3.65 12.02 3.94
CA LEU A 106 -2.36 12.41 4.48
C LEU A 106 -2.49 13.71 5.27
N GLY A 107 -2.10 13.70 6.53
CA GLY A 107 -2.17 14.85 7.41
C GLY A 107 -0.99 14.94 8.36
N ILE A 108 -1.16 15.74 9.41
CA ILE A 108 -0.16 15.91 10.46
C ILE A 108 -0.80 15.51 11.79
N VAL A 109 -0.13 14.64 12.55
CA VAL A 109 -0.40 14.46 13.98
C VAL A 109 0.43 15.46 14.76
N GLU A 110 -0.18 16.11 15.74
CA GLU A 110 0.43 17.17 16.57
C GLU A 110 0.00 17.05 18.03
N GLN A 111 0.68 17.76 18.93
CA GLN A 111 0.20 17.88 20.31
C GLN A 111 -0.99 18.86 20.39
N LYS A 112 -2.01 18.50 21.16
CA LYS A 112 -3.15 19.41 21.46
C LYS A 112 -2.72 20.72 22.12
N SER A 113 -1.66 20.66 22.92
CA SER A 113 -1.10 21.83 23.65
C SER A 113 -0.25 22.75 22.77
N HIS A 114 0.24 22.27 21.64
CA HIS A 114 1.12 23.00 20.72
C HIS A 114 0.68 22.75 19.28
N PRO A 115 -0.47 23.28 18.85
CA PRO A 115 -1.00 23.02 17.51
C PRO A 115 -0.15 23.74 16.45
N ILE A 116 0.07 23.06 15.34
CA ILE A 116 0.75 23.60 14.15
C ILE A 116 -0.25 24.47 13.37
N SER A 117 0.17 25.70 13.05
CA SER A 117 -0.63 26.64 12.25
C SER A 117 0.07 26.92 10.93
N TRP A 118 -0.62 26.63 9.82
CA TRP A 118 -0.12 26.84 8.47
C TRP A 118 -1.27 27.12 7.50
N LEU A 119 -1.01 27.88 6.44
CA LEU A 119 -1.93 28.16 5.35
C LEU A 119 -1.37 27.61 4.04
N HIS A 120 -0.08 27.81 3.82
CA HIS A 120 0.67 27.28 2.68
C HIS A 120 1.63 26.21 3.15
N LEU A 121 1.91 25.22 2.32
CA LEU A 121 2.81 24.11 2.66
C LEU A 121 4.18 24.61 3.15
N THR A 122 4.67 25.71 2.58
CA THR A 122 5.92 26.37 2.98
C THR A 122 5.93 26.89 4.41
N ASP A 123 4.77 27.14 5.02
CA ASP A 123 4.69 27.59 6.42
C ASP A 123 5.11 26.48 7.39
N LEU A 124 5.10 25.23 6.95
CA LEU A 124 5.54 24.09 7.74
C LEU A 124 7.05 24.10 8.02
N ASN A 125 7.83 24.89 7.29
CA ASN A 125 9.29 25.00 7.45
C ASN A 125 9.72 25.53 8.83
N ARG A 126 8.80 26.11 9.58
CA ARG A 126 9.02 26.60 10.97
C ARG A 126 8.97 25.47 12.00
N TYR A 127 8.52 24.28 11.61
CA TYR A 127 8.30 23.15 12.47
C TYR A 127 9.20 21.99 12.07
N THR A 128 9.65 21.23 13.04
CA THR A 128 10.33 19.95 12.80
C THR A 128 9.29 18.84 12.66
N LEU A 129 9.17 18.25 11.47
CA LEU A 129 8.22 17.20 11.21
C LEU A 129 8.87 15.80 11.25
N GLY A 130 8.19 14.85 11.85
CA GLY A 130 8.54 13.44 11.72
C GLY A 130 8.08 12.90 10.37
N VAL A 131 8.95 12.16 9.68
CA VAL A 131 8.63 11.42 8.47
C VAL A 131 9.13 9.99 8.58
N VAL A 132 8.50 9.05 7.91
CA VAL A 132 8.98 7.67 7.88
C VAL A 132 9.94 7.51 6.70
N LYS A 133 11.05 6.86 6.93
CA LYS A 133 12.06 6.61 5.90
C LYS A 133 11.47 5.86 4.71
N ASP A 134 11.78 6.33 3.52
CA ASP A 134 11.33 5.77 2.23
C ASP A 134 9.80 5.83 2.01
N TYR A 135 9.03 6.58 2.84
CA TYR A 135 7.65 6.90 2.52
C TYR A 135 7.60 8.06 1.52
N VAL A 136 6.69 7.94 0.55
CA VAL A 136 6.31 9.03 -0.34
C VAL A 136 5.24 9.87 0.37
N ASN A 137 5.38 11.19 0.34
CA ASN A 137 4.38 12.12 0.88
C ASN A 137 3.63 12.81 -0.27
N THR A 138 3.97 14.07 -0.53
CA THR A 138 3.56 14.79 -1.74
C THR A 138 4.79 15.32 -2.44
N ASP A 139 4.76 15.47 -3.77
CA ASP A 139 5.91 15.95 -4.54
C ASP A 139 6.46 17.27 -3.98
N SER A 140 5.57 18.19 -3.60
CA SER A 140 5.95 19.48 -3.04
C SER A 140 6.61 19.36 -1.66
N LEU A 141 6.08 18.49 -0.78
CA LEU A 141 6.67 18.29 0.56
C LEU A 141 7.99 17.53 0.44
N ASP A 142 8.04 16.50 -0.38
CA ASP A 142 9.25 15.71 -0.60
C ASP A 142 10.36 16.56 -1.23
N LEU A 143 10.02 17.47 -2.16
CA LEU A 143 10.97 18.45 -2.69
C LEU A 143 11.51 19.40 -1.61
N MET A 144 10.65 19.88 -0.72
CA MET A 144 11.08 20.71 0.42
C MET A 144 12.00 19.95 1.37
N ILE A 145 11.73 18.67 1.62
CA ILE A 145 12.58 17.81 2.47
C ILE A 145 13.94 17.60 1.82
N VAL A 146 13.98 17.18 0.55
CA VAL A 146 15.24 16.88 -0.16
C VAL A 146 16.10 18.13 -0.34
N SER A 147 15.47 19.30 -0.55
CA SER A 147 16.18 20.59 -0.65
C SER A 147 16.61 21.18 0.69
N GLY A 148 16.26 20.53 1.81
CA GLY A 148 16.57 21.02 3.16
C GLY A 148 15.71 22.20 3.62
N ASN A 149 14.68 22.57 2.87
CA ASN A 149 13.77 23.66 3.19
C ASN A 149 12.71 23.27 4.24
N GLN A 150 12.50 21.98 4.48
CA GLN A 150 11.65 21.45 5.54
C GLN A 150 12.50 20.68 6.54
N PRO A 151 12.61 21.17 7.81
CA PRO A 151 13.24 20.40 8.88
C PRO A 151 12.49 19.11 9.15
N VAL A 152 13.19 17.98 9.11
CA VAL A 152 12.57 16.67 9.40
C VAL A 152 13.45 15.80 10.28
N GLU A 153 12.79 14.96 11.09
CA GLU A 153 13.41 13.81 11.73
C GLU A 153 12.84 12.52 11.13
N MET A 154 13.73 11.67 10.61
CA MET A 154 13.33 10.38 10.07
C MET A 154 13.08 9.36 11.17
N ALA A 155 12.10 8.51 10.96
CA ALA A 155 11.80 7.33 11.78
C ALA A 155 11.67 6.10 10.89
N THR A 156 11.62 4.91 11.48
CA THR A 156 11.40 3.65 10.74
C THR A 156 9.93 3.21 10.76
N SER A 157 9.06 3.92 11.50
CA SER A 157 7.62 3.63 11.56
C SER A 157 6.82 4.86 12.04
N ASP A 158 5.54 4.87 11.72
CA ASP A 158 4.56 5.86 12.21
C ASP A 158 4.49 5.87 13.74
N GLU A 159 4.54 4.69 14.37
CA GLU A 159 4.52 4.59 15.83
C GLU A 159 5.67 5.35 16.51
N GLN A 160 6.88 5.28 15.95
CA GLN A 160 8.01 6.03 16.49
C GLN A 160 7.76 7.54 16.41
N ASN A 161 7.21 8.02 15.29
CA ASN A 161 6.87 9.42 15.13
C ASN A 161 5.76 9.87 16.10
N ILE A 162 4.70 9.06 16.27
CA ILE A 162 3.64 9.33 17.25
C ILE A 162 4.24 9.50 18.65
N ARG A 163 5.18 8.64 19.07
CA ARG A 163 5.85 8.73 20.36
C ARG A 163 6.73 9.97 20.48
N LYS A 164 7.43 10.36 19.40
CA LYS A 164 8.25 11.60 19.39
C LYS A 164 7.38 12.84 19.54
N VAL A 165 6.25 12.91 18.81
CA VAL A 165 5.29 14.02 18.93
C VAL A 165 4.71 14.08 20.34
N ALA A 166 4.23 12.95 20.88
CA ALA A 166 3.67 12.90 22.22
C ALA A 166 4.66 13.30 23.33
N ALA A 167 5.95 13.11 23.09
CA ALA A 167 7.04 13.50 24.00
C ALA A 167 7.55 14.94 23.77
N GLY A 168 7.02 15.66 22.76
CA GLY A 168 7.47 17.02 22.42
C GLY A 168 8.89 17.09 21.84
N ARG A 169 9.37 15.99 21.23
CA ARG A 169 10.68 15.94 20.59
C ARG A 169 10.67 16.53 19.18
N ILE A 170 9.52 16.46 18.52
CA ILE A 170 9.21 17.06 17.23
C ILE A 170 7.85 17.72 17.32
N ASP A 171 7.60 18.72 16.49
CA ASP A 171 6.37 19.53 16.53
C ASP A 171 5.16 18.74 16.01
N GLY A 172 5.35 17.95 14.98
CA GLY A 172 4.33 17.09 14.41
C GLY A 172 4.92 15.97 13.59
N ALA A 173 4.09 15.10 13.04
CA ALA A 173 4.54 14.08 12.10
C ALA A 173 3.54 13.91 10.96
N VAL A 174 4.08 13.74 9.74
CA VAL A 174 3.29 13.39 8.56
C VAL A 174 2.85 11.96 8.69
N ILE A 175 1.54 11.71 8.55
CA ILE A 175 0.95 10.39 8.76
C ILE A 175 -0.36 10.27 7.99
N ASP A 176 -0.66 9.06 7.54
CA ASP A 176 -2.02 8.72 7.11
C ASP A 176 -2.97 8.71 8.31
N ILE A 177 -4.09 9.42 8.20
CA ILE A 177 -5.00 9.65 9.33
C ILE A 177 -5.71 8.36 9.76
N ASN A 178 -5.98 7.44 8.83
CA ASN A 178 -6.57 6.15 9.18
C ASN A 178 -5.57 5.27 9.93
N VAL A 179 -4.30 5.32 9.55
CA VAL A 179 -3.20 4.66 10.29
C VAL A 179 -3.08 5.25 11.69
N LEU A 180 -3.08 6.57 11.84
CA LEU A 180 -3.05 7.22 13.14
C LEU A 180 -4.20 6.76 14.03
N HIS A 181 -5.43 6.80 13.52
CA HIS A 181 -6.62 6.39 14.27
C HIS A 181 -6.57 4.91 14.66
N TYR A 182 -6.03 4.04 13.81
CA TYR A 182 -5.83 2.64 14.16
C TYR A 182 -4.78 2.48 15.27
N LEU A 183 -3.63 3.12 15.11
CA LEU A 183 -2.52 3.00 16.06
C LEU A 183 -2.88 3.54 17.45
N LEU A 184 -3.57 4.67 17.54
CA LEU A 184 -3.99 5.26 18.81
C LEU A 184 -5.05 4.42 19.57
N LYS A 185 -5.68 3.44 18.92
CA LYS A 185 -6.56 2.46 19.59
C LYS A 185 -5.79 1.29 20.19
N GLN A 186 -4.51 1.11 19.84
CA GLN A 186 -3.71 0.01 20.38
C GLN A 186 -3.39 0.26 21.86
N PRO A 187 -3.45 -0.76 22.73
CA PRO A 187 -3.26 -0.59 24.18
C PRO A 187 -1.99 0.15 24.59
N HIS A 188 -0.89 -0.04 23.84
CA HIS A 188 0.41 0.55 24.13
C HIS A 188 0.59 1.99 23.59
N LEU A 189 -0.34 2.50 22.77
CA LEU A 189 -0.37 3.87 22.26
C LEU A 189 -1.59 4.65 22.76
N GLN A 190 -2.64 3.97 23.19
CA GLN A 190 -3.88 4.58 23.67
C GLN A 190 -3.65 5.64 24.76
N PRO A 191 -2.70 5.49 25.72
CA PRO A 191 -2.42 6.54 26.71
C PRO A 191 -1.88 7.85 26.11
N LEU A 192 -1.44 7.85 24.84
CA LEU A 192 -0.96 9.04 24.13
C LEU A 192 -2.10 9.79 23.42
N ALA A 193 -3.24 9.14 23.18
CA ALA A 193 -4.36 9.70 22.40
C ALA A 193 -4.90 11.02 23.02
N ASP A 194 -4.90 11.13 24.35
CA ASP A 194 -5.38 12.35 25.01
C ASP A 194 -4.46 13.57 24.80
N LYS A 195 -3.20 13.36 24.45
CA LYS A 195 -2.21 14.41 24.19
C LYS A 195 -2.18 14.85 22.72
N LEU A 196 -2.67 14.01 21.83
CA LEU A 196 -2.50 14.14 20.39
C LEU A 196 -3.81 14.48 19.68
N GLN A 197 -3.67 15.16 18.56
CA GLN A 197 -4.77 15.44 17.63
C GLN A 197 -4.27 15.40 16.19
N VAL A 198 -5.20 15.28 15.26
CA VAL A 198 -4.97 15.54 13.84
C VAL A 198 -5.01 17.04 13.61
N ASN A 199 -4.04 17.60 12.88
CA ASN A 199 -4.11 18.98 12.44
C ASN A 199 -5.38 19.23 11.62
N ARG A 200 -5.99 20.40 11.76
CA ARG A 200 -7.25 20.74 11.09
C ARG A 200 -7.16 20.73 9.57
N GLN A 201 -5.96 20.93 9.03
CA GLN A 201 -5.70 20.96 7.60
C GLN A 201 -4.98 19.70 7.17
N LEU A 202 -5.53 18.99 6.17
CA LEU A 202 -4.87 17.86 5.55
C LEU A 202 -3.80 18.35 4.56
N ILE A 203 -2.71 17.61 4.43
CA ILE A 203 -1.71 17.84 3.39
C ILE A 203 -2.29 17.45 2.02
N ALA A 204 -2.91 16.26 1.92
CA ALA A 204 -3.53 15.77 0.70
C ALA A 204 -4.51 14.61 0.97
N ASN A 205 -5.42 14.37 0.04
CA ASN A 205 -6.11 13.10 -0.09
C ASN A 205 -5.35 12.26 -1.12
N LYS A 206 -4.67 11.21 -0.66
CA LYS A 206 -3.86 10.34 -1.52
C LYS A 206 -4.66 9.11 -1.92
N GLN A 207 -4.41 8.63 -3.13
CA GLN A 207 -4.87 7.31 -3.57
C GLN A 207 -3.79 6.27 -3.33
N LEU A 208 -4.18 5.05 -3.04
CA LEU A 208 -3.30 3.91 -2.80
C LEU A 208 -3.27 3.00 -4.03
N TYR A 209 -2.11 2.48 -4.36
CA TYR A 209 -1.86 1.70 -5.55
C TYR A 209 -1.03 0.46 -5.26
N VAL A 210 -1.06 -0.50 -6.19
CA VAL A 210 -0.01 -1.50 -6.35
C VAL A 210 1.05 -0.91 -7.28
N ALA A 211 2.30 -0.92 -6.86
CA ALA A 211 3.46 -0.53 -7.66
C ALA A 211 4.10 -1.78 -8.24
N PHE A 212 3.84 -2.08 -9.51
CA PHE A 212 4.46 -3.19 -10.23
C PHE A 212 5.83 -2.77 -10.78
N ARG A 213 6.81 -3.67 -10.72
CA ARG A 213 8.10 -3.44 -11.38
C ARG A 213 7.90 -3.17 -12.87
N ASN A 214 8.54 -2.15 -13.42
CA ASN A 214 8.41 -1.75 -14.83
C ASN A 214 9.16 -2.73 -15.75
N THR A 215 8.65 -3.95 -15.84
CA THR A 215 9.10 -5.04 -16.73
C THR A 215 7.93 -5.50 -17.58
N GLU A 216 8.19 -6.34 -18.56
CA GLU A 216 7.13 -6.97 -19.37
C GLU A 216 6.14 -7.74 -18.47
N GLU A 217 6.66 -8.50 -17.51
CA GLU A 217 5.83 -9.23 -16.54
C GLU A 217 4.99 -8.28 -15.67
N GLY A 218 5.60 -7.23 -15.11
CA GLY A 218 4.87 -6.26 -14.29
C GLY A 218 3.79 -5.52 -15.08
N ARG A 219 4.05 -5.17 -16.35
CA ARG A 219 3.04 -4.60 -17.25
C ARG A 219 1.89 -5.56 -17.49
N ARG A 220 2.20 -6.82 -17.79
CA ARG A 220 1.18 -7.87 -17.97
C ARG A 220 0.23 -7.94 -16.76
N TRP A 221 0.78 -7.97 -15.55
CA TRP A 221 -0.05 -8.06 -14.33
C TRP A 221 -0.87 -6.80 -14.07
N ARG A 222 -0.30 -5.61 -14.29
CA ARG A 222 -1.06 -4.35 -14.21
C ARG A 222 -2.20 -4.32 -15.23
N ASP A 223 -1.94 -4.65 -16.50
CA ASP A 223 -2.92 -4.56 -17.59
C ASP A 223 -4.01 -5.64 -17.45
N THR A 224 -3.69 -6.78 -16.85
CA THR A 224 -4.67 -7.82 -16.53
C THR A 224 -5.63 -7.35 -15.42
N GLU A 225 -5.14 -6.59 -14.42
CA GLU A 225 -5.98 -5.95 -13.40
C GLU A 225 -6.89 -4.86 -14.01
N GLU A 226 -6.52 -4.31 -15.17
CA GLU A 226 -7.23 -3.25 -15.86
C GLU A 226 -8.28 -3.71 -16.87
N SER A 227 -8.54 -5.00 -17.05
CA SER A 227 -9.48 -5.51 -18.06
C SER A 227 -10.87 -4.84 -17.92
N PRO A 228 -11.40 -4.20 -19.01
CA PRO A 228 -12.45 -3.17 -18.91
C PRO A 228 -13.87 -3.66 -18.65
N ASP A 229 -14.14 -4.96 -18.64
CA ASP A 229 -15.50 -5.46 -18.87
C ASP A 229 -16.42 -5.57 -17.64
N ASP A 230 -16.00 -5.20 -16.41
CA ASP A 230 -16.78 -5.51 -15.21
C ASP A 230 -17.16 -4.35 -14.27
N PHE A 231 -16.99 -3.09 -14.66
CA PHE A 231 -17.49 -1.94 -13.87
C PHE A 231 -18.77 -1.32 -14.44
N GLN A 232 -19.72 -2.13 -14.87
CA GLN A 232 -21.12 -1.71 -14.98
C GLN A 232 -21.83 -2.04 -13.68
N ILE A 233 -21.74 -1.16 -12.70
CA ILE A 233 -22.64 -1.16 -11.56
C ILE A 233 -24.00 -0.73 -12.09
N ASN A 234 -24.93 -1.66 -12.22
CA ASN A 234 -26.33 -1.37 -12.46
C ASN A 234 -26.85 -0.55 -11.27
N HIS A 235 -27.27 0.68 -11.55
CA HIS A 235 -28.01 1.56 -10.66
C HIS A 235 -29.45 1.05 -10.47
#